data_246f5c3e1a9f067b959dc8be279e7bd2
#
_entry.id   246f5c3e1a9f067b959dc8be279e7bd2
#
_cell.length_a   1.000
_cell.length_b   1.000
_cell.length_c   1.000
_cell.angle_alpha   90.00
_cell.angle_beta   90.00
_cell.angle_gamma   90.00
#
_symmetry.space_group_name_H-M   'P 1'
#
loop_
_entity.id
_entity.type
_entity.pdbx_description
1 polymer ?
#
loop_
_entity_poly.entity_id
_entity_poly.type
_entity_poly.pdbx_seq_one_letter_code
_entity_poly.pdbx_strand_id
1 'polypeptide(L)'
;MSPALRRRAFFLLNNVLAALLLTASAAPQTASPQSPQATLPNETPAHFKVAQETWDYSRRDVMIPMRDGVRLHTVILVPKGAKNAPILFTRTPYSATELTSHSRSSHLGPILWGYDNATEVIVEGGYIRVVQDVRGKYDSEGDFVMNRPLHGPLNPTPVDESTDTYDTIDWLVKNLPRIPR
;
A
#
# COMPACT_ATOMS: atom_id res chain seq x y z
N MET A 1 31.75 -69.38 -17.79
CA MET A 1 31.11 -68.31 -17.02
C MET A 1 30.52 -67.30 -17.98
N SER A 2 29.20 -67.14 -17.97
CA SER A 2 28.44 -66.29 -18.87
C SER A 2 28.76 -64.82 -18.63
N PRO A 3 28.80 -63.97 -19.70
CA PRO A 3 29.09 -62.55 -19.57
C PRO A 3 28.10 -61.79 -18.66
N ALA A 4 26.91 -62.32 -18.46
CA ALA A 4 25.90 -61.77 -17.55
C ALA A 4 26.30 -61.88 -16.05
N LEU A 5 27.07 -62.90 -15.69
CA LEU A 5 27.49 -63.09 -14.30
C LEU A 5 28.58 -62.09 -13.89
N ARG A 6 29.46 -61.72 -14.85
CA ARG A 6 30.53 -60.73 -14.60
C ARG A 6 29.97 -59.32 -14.45
N ARG A 7 28.90 -58.95 -15.15
CA ARG A 7 28.27 -57.62 -14.99
C ARG A 7 27.55 -57.46 -13.64
N ARG A 8 26.94 -58.57 -13.11
CA ARG A 8 26.27 -58.51 -11.80
C ARG A 8 27.27 -58.39 -10.63
N ALA A 9 28.42 -59.04 -10.75
CA ALA A 9 29.47 -58.95 -9.72
C ALA A 9 30.11 -57.54 -9.68
N PHE A 10 30.25 -56.87 -10.83
CA PHE A 10 30.81 -55.55 -10.90
C PHE A 10 29.84 -54.48 -10.34
N PHE A 11 28.54 -54.62 -10.58
CA PHE A 11 27.50 -53.74 -10.01
C PHE A 11 27.34 -53.88 -8.50
N LEU A 12 27.45 -55.08 -7.97
CA LEU A 12 27.37 -55.32 -6.52
C LEU A 12 28.62 -54.77 -5.80
N LEU A 13 29.81 -54.88 -6.40
CA LEU A 13 31.02 -54.36 -5.80
C LEU A 13 31.05 -52.80 -5.78
N ASN A 14 30.53 -52.16 -6.83
CA ASN A 14 30.45 -50.69 -6.90
C ASN A 14 29.44 -50.14 -5.89
N ASN A 15 28.31 -50.82 -5.66
CA ASN A 15 27.32 -50.37 -4.71
C ASN A 15 27.76 -50.54 -3.24
N VAL A 16 28.57 -51.55 -2.93
CA VAL A 16 29.16 -51.73 -1.59
C VAL A 16 30.26 -50.66 -1.34
N LEU A 17 31.03 -50.30 -2.35
CA LEU A 17 32.04 -49.25 -2.20
C LEU A 17 31.44 -47.87 -2.07
N ALA A 18 30.29 -47.60 -2.74
CA ALA A 18 29.56 -46.36 -2.61
C ALA A 18 28.86 -46.21 -1.23
N ALA A 19 28.42 -47.34 -0.65
CA ALA A 19 27.81 -47.32 0.69
C ALA A 19 28.84 -47.13 1.82
N LEU A 20 30.12 -47.50 1.61
CA LEU A 20 31.16 -47.33 2.60
C LEU A 20 31.75 -45.89 2.60
N LEU A 21 31.56 -45.13 1.53
CA LEU A 21 32.04 -43.74 1.44
C LEU A 21 31.06 -42.72 2.04
N LEU A 22 29.85 -43.11 2.37
CA LEU A 22 28.81 -42.23 2.97
C LEU A 22 28.81 -42.22 4.51
N THR A 23 29.74 -42.94 5.15
CA THR A 23 29.95 -42.83 6.60
C THR A 23 31.04 -41.81 6.96
N ALA A 24 31.22 -40.76 6.13
CA ALA A 24 32.08 -39.64 6.47
C ALA A 24 31.42 -38.87 7.63
N SER A 25 31.93 -39.14 8.81
CA SER A 25 32.01 -38.26 9.99
C SER A 25 31.16 -37.03 9.93
N ALA A 26 29.95 -37.13 10.44
CA ALA A 26 29.29 -35.95 11.03
C ALA A 26 30.10 -35.58 12.28
N ALA A 27 31.09 -34.70 12.10
CA ALA A 27 31.67 -34.00 13.24
C ALA A 27 30.55 -33.29 13.97
N PRO A 28 30.45 -33.41 15.29
CA PRO A 28 29.48 -32.63 16.03
C PRO A 28 29.75 -31.15 15.73
N GLN A 29 28.87 -30.50 14.99
CA GLN A 29 28.87 -29.05 14.91
C GLN A 29 28.63 -28.55 16.32
N THR A 30 29.68 -28.12 16.98
CA THR A 30 29.57 -27.32 18.18
C THR A 30 28.75 -26.08 17.79
N ALA A 31 27.49 -26.04 18.23
CA ALA A 31 26.67 -24.88 18.06
C ALA A 31 27.45 -23.68 18.59
N SER A 32 27.78 -22.75 17.71
CA SER A 32 28.34 -21.47 18.12
C SER A 32 27.40 -20.87 19.18
N PRO A 33 27.93 -20.37 20.29
CA PRO A 33 27.10 -19.71 21.27
C PRO A 33 26.32 -18.62 20.56
N GLN A 34 24.99 -18.77 20.47
CA GLN A 34 24.13 -17.73 19.96
C GLN A 34 24.32 -16.52 20.91
N SER A 35 24.86 -15.45 20.36
CA SER A 35 24.85 -14.17 21.05
C SER A 35 23.43 -13.91 21.55
N PRO A 36 23.26 -13.40 22.79
CA PRO A 36 21.93 -13.07 23.28
C PRO A 36 21.24 -12.20 22.23
N GLN A 37 20.17 -12.71 21.64
CA GLN A 37 19.40 -11.98 20.67
C GLN A 37 18.80 -10.78 21.42
N ALA A 38 19.29 -9.59 21.11
CA ALA A 38 18.75 -8.37 21.70
C ALA A 38 17.26 -8.36 21.38
N THR A 39 16.45 -8.47 22.43
CA THR A 39 15.01 -8.28 22.30
C THR A 39 14.77 -6.87 21.82
N LEU A 40 14.21 -6.73 20.62
CA LEU A 40 13.80 -5.42 20.13
C LEU A 40 12.84 -4.78 21.14
N PRO A 41 12.94 -3.48 21.37
CA PRO A 41 11.99 -2.79 22.23
C PRO A 41 10.57 -3.02 21.72
N ASN A 42 9.63 -3.19 22.64
CA ASN A 42 8.23 -3.29 22.29
C ASN A 42 7.73 -1.91 21.84
N GLU A 43 7.44 -1.78 20.55
CA GLU A 43 6.96 -0.54 19.95
C GLU A 43 5.46 -0.31 20.20
N THR A 44 4.76 -1.30 20.74
CA THR A 44 3.35 -1.14 21.10
C THR A 44 3.22 -0.20 22.29
N PRO A 45 2.44 0.89 22.18
CA PRO A 45 2.20 1.79 23.31
C PRO A 45 1.66 1.04 24.52
N ALA A 46 2.11 1.41 25.74
CA ALA A 46 1.71 0.76 27.00
C ALA A 46 0.17 0.72 27.23
N HIS A 47 -0.55 1.64 26.61
CA HIS A 47 -2.01 1.76 26.69
C HIS A 47 -2.69 1.51 25.34
N PHE A 48 -2.03 0.76 24.42
CA PHE A 48 -2.64 0.43 23.14
C PHE A 48 -3.94 -0.34 23.35
N LYS A 49 -5.02 0.17 22.77
CA LYS A 49 -6.31 -0.50 22.70
C LYS A 49 -6.64 -0.70 21.22
N VAL A 50 -6.96 -1.93 20.86
CA VAL A 50 -7.50 -2.21 19.52
C VAL A 50 -8.86 -1.52 19.40
N ALA A 51 -9.07 -0.77 18.33
CA ALA A 51 -10.37 -0.19 18.02
C ALA A 51 -11.41 -1.31 17.86
N GLN A 52 -12.51 -1.21 18.59
CA GLN A 52 -13.62 -2.18 18.58
C GLN A 52 -14.87 -1.58 17.93
N GLU A 53 -14.84 -0.28 17.69
CA GLU A 53 -15.97 0.47 17.17
C GLU A 53 -15.88 0.62 15.66
N THR A 54 -17.01 0.82 15.02
CA THR A 54 -17.11 1.20 13.60
C THR A 54 -17.39 2.69 13.51
N TRP A 55 -16.87 3.32 12.45
CA TRP A 55 -17.03 4.76 12.23
C TRP A 55 -17.95 5.01 11.06
N ASP A 56 -18.94 5.85 11.28
CA ASP A 56 -19.85 6.30 10.25
C ASP A 56 -19.23 7.39 9.39
N TYR A 57 -19.31 7.23 8.10
CA TYR A 57 -18.88 8.23 7.13
C TYR A 57 -19.76 8.21 5.88
N SER A 58 -19.65 9.23 5.06
CA SER A 58 -20.19 9.25 3.71
C SER A 58 -19.05 9.18 2.70
N ARG A 59 -19.17 8.27 1.72
CA ARG A 59 -18.25 8.16 0.58
C ARG A 59 -18.82 8.93 -0.60
N ARG A 60 -17.99 9.70 -1.27
CA ARG A 60 -18.27 10.35 -2.54
C ARG A 60 -17.20 10.00 -3.54
N ASP A 61 -17.61 9.58 -4.73
CA ASP A 61 -16.74 9.43 -5.89
C ASP A 61 -17.09 10.58 -6.83
N VAL A 62 -16.13 11.44 -7.09
CA VAL A 62 -16.36 12.68 -7.86
C VAL A 62 -15.27 12.88 -8.91
N MET A 63 -15.65 13.52 -10.01
CA MET A 63 -14.73 13.98 -11.05
C MET A 63 -14.51 15.47 -10.86
N ILE A 64 -13.34 15.84 -10.33
CA ILE A 64 -13.00 17.25 -10.06
C ILE A 64 -12.45 17.89 -11.33
N PRO A 65 -13.07 18.99 -11.84
CA PRO A 65 -12.57 19.66 -13.04
C PRO A 65 -11.32 20.48 -12.75
N MET A 66 -10.33 20.33 -13.62
CA MET A 66 -9.11 21.13 -13.64
C MET A 66 -9.29 22.34 -14.56
N ARG A 67 -8.39 23.32 -14.49
CA ARG A 67 -8.43 24.58 -15.26
C ARG A 67 -8.42 24.39 -16.77
N ASP A 68 -7.90 23.26 -17.25
CA ASP A 68 -7.85 22.90 -18.68
C ASP A 68 -9.04 22.04 -19.14
N GLY A 69 -10.02 21.80 -18.25
CA GLY A 69 -11.22 21.03 -18.54
C GLY A 69 -11.08 19.53 -18.32
N VAL A 70 -9.88 18.99 -18.10
CA VAL A 70 -9.65 17.61 -17.70
C VAL A 70 -10.24 17.38 -16.30
N ARG A 71 -10.81 16.19 -16.07
CA ARG A 71 -11.42 15.88 -14.78
C ARG A 71 -10.64 14.76 -14.09
N LEU A 72 -10.34 14.95 -12.80
CA LEU A 72 -9.61 13.97 -12.01
C LEU A 72 -10.53 13.23 -11.04
N HIS A 73 -10.48 11.91 -11.11
CA HIS A 73 -11.23 11.03 -10.22
C HIS A 73 -10.74 11.17 -8.78
N THR A 74 -11.68 11.35 -7.87
CA THR A 74 -11.37 11.63 -6.47
C THR A 74 -12.36 10.92 -5.56
N VAL A 75 -11.85 10.14 -4.63
CA VAL A 75 -12.63 9.52 -3.55
C VAL A 75 -12.53 10.38 -2.30
N ILE A 76 -13.69 10.73 -1.72
CA ILE A 76 -13.79 11.58 -0.54
C ILE A 76 -14.57 10.84 0.54
N LEU A 77 -13.94 10.63 1.70
CA LEU A 77 -14.56 10.03 2.88
C LEU A 77 -14.79 11.12 3.93
N VAL A 78 -16.04 11.42 4.19
CA VAL A 78 -16.45 12.47 5.15
C VAL A 78 -17.06 11.80 6.38
N PRO A 79 -16.44 11.89 7.57
CA PRO A 79 -17.04 11.38 8.80
C PRO A 79 -18.40 12.01 9.06
N LYS A 80 -19.39 11.22 9.47
CA LYS A 80 -20.72 11.75 9.81
C LYS A 80 -20.60 12.68 11.01
N GLY A 81 -21.28 13.81 10.92
CA GLY A 81 -21.21 14.83 11.96
C GLY A 81 -19.95 15.69 11.93
N ALA A 82 -19.05 15.49 10.97
CA ALA A 82 -17.86 16.31 10.81
C ALA A 82 -18.23 17.79 10.68
N LYS A 83 -17.70 18.60 11.59
CA LYS A 83 -17.80 20.07 11.57
C LYS A 83 -16.37 20.59 11.65
N ASN A 84 -16.02 21.46 10.68
CA ASN A 84 -14.69 22.06 10.67
C ASN A 84 -13.55 21.02 10.62
N ALA A 85 -13.81 19.89 9.97
CA ALA A 85 -12.86 18.80 9.90
C ALA A 85 -11.68 19.15 8.99
N PRO A 86 -10.45 18.87 9.41
CA PRO A 86 -9.30 19.02 8.54
C PRO A 86 -9.35 18.00 7.40
N ILE A 87 -8.78 18.38 6.25
CA ILE A 87 -8.72 17.52 5.07
C ILE A 87 -7.32 16.92 4.98
N LEU A 88 -7.23 15.59 4.91
CA LEU A 88 -6.01 14.90 4.54
C LEU A 88 -6.12 14.44 3.09
N PHE A 89 -5.33 15.08 2.22
CA PHE A 89 -5.37 14.88 0.78
C PHE A 89 -4.14 14.13 0.29
N THR A 90 -4.36 13.05 -0.45
CA THR A 90 -3.33 12.26 -1.12
C THR A 90 -3.62 12.19 -2.60
N ARG A 91 -2.63 12.47 -3.45
CA ARG A 91 -2.64 12.17 -4.88
C ARG A 91 -1.80 10.92 -5.13
N THR A 92 -2.30 10.03 -5.99
CA THR A 92 -1.69 8.71 -6.15
C THR A 92 -1.66 8.27 -7.62
N PRO A 93 -0.57 7.64 -8.08
CA PRO A 93 -0.55 6.92 -9.34
C PRO A 93 -1.09 5.47 -9.20
N TYR A 94 -1.58 5.11 -8.01
CA TYR A 94 -2.14 3.80 -7.69
C TYR A 94 -3.62 3.99 -7.32
N SER A 95 -4.52 3.37 -8.00
CA SER A 95 -5.99 3.52 -7.93
C SER A 95 -6.57 4.06 -6.61
N ALA A 96 -7.18 5.23 -6.65
CA ALA A 96 -7.87 5.81 -5.50
C ALA A 96 -9.03 4.90 -5.04
N THR A 97 -9.70 4.22 -5.99
CA THR A 97 -10.74 3.22 -5.70
C THR A 97 -10.18 2.04 -4.92
N GLU A 98 -9.05 1.48 -5.33
CA GLU A 98 -8.44 0.33 -4.65
C GLU A 98 -7.90 0.70 -3.27
N LEU A 99 -7.27 1.87 -3.14
CA LEU A 99 -6.76 2.38 -1.87
C LEU A 99 -7.86 2.70 -0.85
N THR A 100 -9.11 2.79 -1.29
CA THR A 100 -10.28 3.02 -0.45
C THR A 100 -11.34 1.91 -0.62
N SER A 101 -10.93 0.71 -1.05
CA SER A 101 -11.85 -0.35 -1.48
C SER A 101 -12.74 -0.86 -0.35
N HIS A 102 -12.24 -0.99 0.86
CA HIS A 102 -13.04 -1.40 2.01
C HIS A 102 -13.93 -0.28 2.58
N SER A 103 -13.75 0.95 2.11
CA SER A 103 -14.60 2.09 2.45
C SER A 103 -15.88 2.16 1.60
N ARG A 104 -16.36 1.06 1.04
CA ARG A 104 -17.63 1.00 0.28
C ARG A 104 -18.86 1.02 1.17
N SER A 105 -18.73 0.55 2.40
CA SER A 105 -19.76 0.62 3.42
C SER A 105 -19.81 2.02 4.04
N SER A 106 -20.94 2.40 4.64
CA SER A 106 -21.03 3.61 5.45
C SER A 106 -20.43 3.45 6.85
N HIS A 107 -19.81 2.31 7.13
CA HIS A 107 -19.14 1.99 8.38
C HIS A 107 -17.76 1.45 8.07
N LEU A 108 -16.76 1.98 8.76
CA LEU A 108 -15.41 1.41 8.78
C LEU A 108 -15.28 0.46 9.96
N GLY A 109 -14.88 -0.78 9.68
CA GLY A 109 -14.53 -1.73 10.71
C GLY A 109 -13.10 -1.52 11.23
N PRO A 110 -12.70 -2.22 12.29
CA PRO A 110 -11.36 -2.11 12.87
C PRO A 110 -10.28 -2.88 12.09
N ILE A 111 -10.55 -3.28 10.84
CA ILE A 111 -9.62 -4.07 10.01
C ILE A 111 -8.94 -3.15 9.02
N LEU A 112 -7.60 -3.16 9.04
CA LEU A 112 -6.75 -2.40 8.13
C LEU A 112 -6.25 -3.31 7.01
N TRP A 113 -6.34 -2.87 5.75
CA TRP A 113 -5.96 -3.63 4.57
C TRP A 113 -5.00 -2.86 3.65
N GLY A 114 -3.87 -3.50 3.34
CA GLY A 114 -2.95 -3.01 2.30
C GLY A 114 -2.53 -1.56 2.47
N TYR A 115 -2.56 -0.82 1.38
CA TYR A 115 -2.16 0.60 1.34
C TYR A 115 -3.17 1.56 1.98
N ASP A 116 -4.37 1.09 2.28
CA ASP A 116 -5.44 1.90 2.88
C ASP A 116 -5.47 1.78 4.41
N ASN A 117 -4.41 1.26 5.00
CA ASN A 117 -4.33 0.94 6.41
C ASN A 117 -4.43 2.15 7.37
N ALA A 118 -4.34 3.37 6.85
CA ALA A 118 -4.49 4.58 7.66
C ALA A 118 -5.90 5.19 7.58
N THR A 119 -6.78 4.73 6.68
CA THR A 119 -8.08 5.38 6.44
C THR A 119 -8.95 5.37 7.68
N GLU A 120 -9.02 4.26 8.41
CA GLU A 120 -9.83 4.13 9.62
C GLU A 120 -9.36 5.09 10.71
N VAL A 121 -8.04 5.16 10.94
CA VAL A 121 -7.46 6.08 11.94
C VAL A 121 -7.71 7.54 11.57
N ILE A 122 -7.62 7.88 10.29
CA ILE A 122 -7.87 9.22 9.79
C ILE A 122 -9.33 9.61 9.98
N VAL A 123 -10.26 8.72 9.64
CA VAL A 123 -11.70 8.97 9.78
C VAL A 123 -12.10 9.01 11.26
N GLU A 124 -11.56 8.13 12.10
CA GLU A 124 -11.73 8.15 13.56
C GLU A 124 -11.24 9.46 14.18
N GLY A 125 -10.11 9.95 13.70
CA GLY A 125 -9.56 11.24 14.12
C GLY A 125 -10.39 12.45 13.66
N GLY A 126 -11.50 12.22 12.95
CA GLY A 126 -12.38 13.28 12.46
C GLY A 126 -11.90 13.99 11.21
N TYR A 127 -10.88 13.47 10.53
CA TYR A 127 -10.37 14.02 9.29
C TYR A 127 -11.24 13.61 8.09
N ILE A 128 -11.40 14.52 7.16
CA ILE A 128 -11.90 14.18 5.82
C ILE A 128 -10.73 13.56 5.04
N ARG A 129 -10.88 12.31 4.64
CA ARG A 129 -9.90 11.61 3.81
C ARG A 129 -10.20 11.85 2.34
N VAL A 130 -9.22 12.34 1.58
CA VAL A 130 -9.34 12.55 0.14
C VAL A 130 -8.20 11.81 -0.57
N VAL A 131 -8.56 10.95 -1.52
CA VAL A 131 -7.61 10.23 -2.37
C VAL A 131 -7.97 10.50 -3.82
N GLN A 132 -7.01 10.98 -4.61
CA GLN A 132 -7.20 11.33 -6.02
C GLN A 132 -6.25 10.57 -6.91
N ASP A 133 -6.78 10.00 -7.99
CA ASP A 133 -5.96 9.50 -9.08
C ASP A 133 -5.27 10.65 -9.80
N VAL A 134 -3.95 10.55 -10.00
CA VAL A 134 -3.23 11.55 -10.79
C VAL A 134 -3.71 11.52 -12.24
N ARG A 135 -3.55 12.62 -12.95
CA ARG A 135 -3.92 12.82 -14.36
C ARG A 135 -3.48 11.63 -15.23
N GLY A 136 -4.40 11.10 -16.03
CA GLY A 136 -4.16 9.99 -16.97
C GLY A 136 -3.91 8.63 -16.31
N LYS A 137 -4.28 8.49 -15.03
CA LYS A 137 -4.24 7.21 -14.32
C LYS A 137 -5.63 6.79 -13.87
N TYR A 138 -5.90 5.47 -13.99
CA TYR A 138 -7.14 4.82 -13.56
C TYR A 138 -8.38 5.56 -14.11
N ASP A 139 -9.19 6.12 -13.23
CA ASP A 139 -10.43 6.79 -13.62
C ASP A 139 -10.27 8.29 -13.89
N SER A 140 -9.05 8.84 -13.77
CA SER A 140 -8.73 10.22 -14.13
C SER A 140 -8.50 10.39 -15.63
N GLU A 141 -9.02 11.48 -16.17
CA GLU A 141 -8.83 11.87 -17.57
C GLU A 141 -7.43 12.47 -17.83
N GLY A 142 -7.11 12.68 -19.11
CA GLY A 142 -5.87 13.29 -19.58
C GLY A 142 -4.73 12.30 -19.74
N ASP A 143 -3.51 12.80 -19.96
CA ASP A 143 -2.33 12.01 -20.22
C ASP A 143 -1.42 11.91 -18.98
N PHE A 144 -1.03 10.69 -18.63
CA PHE A 144 -0.06 10.48 -17.57
C PHE A 144 1.36 10.79 -18.06
N VAL A 145 2.03 11.67 -17.36
CA VAL A 145 3.45 11.96 -17.56
C VAL A 145 4.16 11.79 -16.21
N MET A 146 5.01 10.78 -16.12
CA MET A 146 5.78 10.52 -14.90
C MET A 146 6.68 11.72 -14.59
N ASN A 147 6.62 12.22 -13.35
CA ASN A 147 7.40 13.37 -12.92
C ASN A 147 7.26 14.58 -13.86
N ARG A 148 6.02 14.89 -14.27
CA ARG A 148 5.74 16.05 -15.14
C ARG A 148 6.45 17.28 -14.61
N PRO A 149 7.30 17.92 -15.41
CA PRO A 149 7.97 19.15 -14.98
C PRO A 149 6.96 20.28 -14.71
N LEU A 150 7.34 21.20 -13.86
CA LEU A 150 6.60 22.46 -13.72
C LEU A 150 6.55 23.19 -15.06
N HIS A 151 5.50 24.02 -15.23
CA HIS A 151 5.40 24.87 -16.41
C HIS A 151 6.71 25.63 -16.68
N GLY A 152 7.21 25.54 -17.90
CA GLY A 152 8.49 26.10 -18.32
C GLY A 152 9.02 25.47 -19.61
N PRO A 153 10.32 25.59 -19.91
CA PRO A 153 10.90 25.09 -21.17
C PRO A 153 10.72 23.57 -21.38
N LEU A 154 10.67 22.79 -20.29
CA LEU A 154 10.48 21.34 -20.33
C LEU A 154 9.00 20.92 -20.30
N ASN A 155 8.11 21.85 -19.97
CA ASN A 155 6.66 21.66 -19.97
C ASN A 155 5.99 22.95 -20.43
N PRO A 156 5.77 23.12 -21.74
CA PRO A 156 5.12 24.33 -22.27
C PRO A 156 3.61 24.37 -22.03
N THR A 157 3.01 23.29 -21.49
CA THR A 157 1.57 23.25 -21.19
C THR A 157 1.25 24.09 -19.95
N PRO A 158 0.02 24.62 -19.82
CA PRO A 158 -0.39 25.42 -18.65
C PRO A 158 -0.66 24.58 -17.41
N VAL A 159 -0.46 23.26 -17.46
CA VAL A 159 -0.79 22.32 -16.38
C VAL A 159 0.41 21.48 -15.97
N ASP A 160 0.50 21.25 -14.67
CA ASP A 160 1.48 20.40 -14.01
C ASP A 160 0.87 19.80 -12.73
N GLU A 161 1.63 19.03 -11.97
CA GLU A 161 1.15 18.42 -10.72
C GLU A 161 0.76 19.48 -9.67
N SER A 162 1.41 20.64 -9.67
CA SER A 162 1.10 21.73 -8.72
C SER A 162 -0.20 22.41 -9.07
N THR A 163 -0.47 22.65 -10.34
CA THR A 163 -1.73 23.26 -10.81
C THR A 163 -2.91 22.33 -10.59
N ASP A 164 -2.76 21.03 -10.86
CA ASP A 164 -3.80 20.04 -10.56
C ASP A 164 -4.09 19.96 -9.06
N THR A 165 -3.04 20.02 -8.24
CA THR A 165 -3.19 20.05 -6.78
C THR A 165 -3.92 21.30 -6.32
N TYR A 166 -3.55 22.46 -6.84
CA TYR A 166 -4.20 23.74 -6.53
C TYR A 166 -5.70 23.72 -6.87
N ASP A 167 -6.03 23.30 -8.10
CA ASP A 167 -7.42 23.25 -8.57
C ASP A 167 -8.26 22.28 -7.74
N THR A 168 -7.67 21.15 -7.34
CA THR A 168 -8.31 20.18 -6.46
C THR A 168 -8.58 20.77 -5.07
N ILE A 169 -7.59 21.44 -4.46
CA ILE A 169 -7.75 22.05 -3.13
C ILE A 169 -8.81 23.15 -3.19
N ASP A 170 -8.80 23.99 -4.21
CA ASP A 170 -9.79 25.05 -4.39
C ASP A 170 -11.21 24.47 -4.48
N TRP A 171 -11.37 23.38 -5.26
CA TRP A 171 -12.65 22.68 -5.36
C TRP A 171 -13.10 22.10 -4.01
N LEU A 172 -12.20 21.40 -3.29
CA LEU A 172 -12.49 20.78 -2.00
C LEU A 172 -12.95 21.80 -0.96
N VAL A 173 -12.24 22.93 -0.87
CA VAL A 173 -12.58 24.01 0.08
C VAL A 173 -13.95 24.62 -0.22
N LYS A 174 -14.38 24.67 -1.49
CA LYS A 174 -15.68 25.20 -1.90
C LYS A 174 -16.83 24.23 -1.72
N ASN A 175 -16.57 22.91 -1.81
CA ASN A 175 -17.60 21.88 -1.93
C ASN A 175 -17.73 20.95 -0.72
N LEU A 176 -16.82 21.03 0.24
CA LEU A 176 -16.88 20.25 1.47
C LEU A 176 -17.34 21.11 2.66
N PRO A 177 -17.84 20.47 3.76
CA PRO A 177 -18.22 21.20 4.96
C PRO A 177 -17.08 22.09 5.44
N ARG A 178 -17.36 23.38 5.54
CA ARG A 178 -16.32 24.40 5.81
C ARG A 178 -15.56 24.12 7.09
N ILE A 179 -14.24 24.21 6.97
CA ILE A 179 -13.33 24.50 8.07
C ILE A 179 -13.48 26.01 8.34
N PRO A 180 -13.84 26.48 9.54
CA PRO A 180 -13.76 27.90 9.86
C PRO A 180 -12.29 28.34 9.71
N ARG A 181 -12.10 29.48 9.14
CA ARG A 181 -10.79 30.15 9.11
C ARG A 181 -10.44 30.66 10.49
#